data_80f39c0ef4a7e8121960e075666cc706
#
_entry.id   80f39c0ef4a7e8121960e075666cc706
#
_cell.length_a   1.000
_cell.length_b   1.000
_cell.length_c   1.000
_cell.angle_alpha   90.00
_cell.angle_beta   90.00
_cell.angle_gamma   90.00
#
_symmetry.space_group_name_H-M   'P 1'
#
loop_
_entity.id
_entity.type
_entity.pdbx_description
1 polymer ?
#
loop_
_entity_poly.entity_id
_entity_poly.type
_entity_poly.pdbx_seq_one_letter_code
_entity_poly.pdbx_strand_id
1 'polypeptide(L)' 'MANVADLKTKTDDELSTELNNLKREQFNLRFQAATNQLEKPSRVKEVRRSIAQIKTLQTERTRSAAAK' A
#
# COMPACT_ATOMS: atom_id res chain seq x y z
N MET A 1 -0.05 4.08 -11.42
CA MET A 1 -0.30 3.31 -10.21
C MET A 1 0.04 1.84 -10.44
N ALA A 2 0.79 1.24 -9.54
CA ALA A 2 1.19 -0.16 -9.70
C ALA A 2 -0.03 -1.08 -9.57
N ASN A 3 -0.13 -2.05 -10.46
CA ASN A 3 -1.19 -3.06 -10.36
C ASN A 3 -0.67 -4.30 -9.63
N VAL A 4 -1.55 -5.27 -9.41
CA VAL A 4 -1.19 -6.48 -8.66
C VAL A 4 -0.06 -7.25 -9.34
N ALA A 5 -0.06 -7.30 -10.67
CA ALA A 5 0.98 -8.00 -11.40
C ALA A 5 2.36 -7.37 -11.16
N ASP A 6 2.43 -6.04 -11.17
CA ASP A 6 3.67 -5.32 -10.87
C ASP A 6 4.14 -5.59 -9.45
N LEU A 7 3.22 -5.60 -8.50
CA LEU A 7 3.53 -5.87 -7.11
C LEU A 7 4.07 -7.29 -6.91
N LYS A 8 3.54 -8.25 -7.65
CA LYS A 8 3.97 -9.63 -7.54
C LYS A 8 5.39 -9.86 -8.00
N THR A 9 5.93 -9.00 -8.88
CA THR A 9 7.29 -9.10 -9.36
C THR A 9 8.30 -8.46 -8.43
N LYS A 10 7.85 -7.71 -7.43
CA LYS A 10 8.72 -7.02 -6.49
C LYS A 10 9.24 -7.95 -5.40
N THR A 11 10.45 -7.67 -4.92
CA THR A 11 11.02 -8.38 -3.79
C THR A 11 10.32 -7.97 -2.49
N ASP A 12 10.53 -8.74 -1.43
CA ASP A 12 9.96 -8.41 -0.13
C ASP A 12 10.43 -7.05 0.38
N ASP A 13 11.71 -6.74 0.17
CA ASP A 13 12.26 -5.43 0.56
C ASP A 13 11.58 -4.31 -0.21
N GLU A 14 11.37 -4.50 -1.51
CA GLU A 14 10.68 -3.50 -2.33
C GLU A 14 9.24 -3.31 -1.88
N LEU A 15 8.55 -4.40 -1.54
CA LEU A 15 7.19 -4.32 -1.03
C LEU A 15 7.15 -3.58 0.30
N SER A 16 8.09 -3.84 1.19
CA SER A 16 8.15 -3.14 2.46
C SER A 16 8.39 -1.65 2.28
N THR A 17 9.30 -1.28 1.39
CA THR A 17 9.57 0.13 1.08
C THR A 17 8.33 0.80 0.50
N GLU A 18 7.70 0.16 -0.46
CA GLU A 18 6.48 0.67 -1.07
C GLU A 18 5.37 0.86 -0.03
N LEU A 19 5.20 -0.13 0.85
CA LEU A 19 4.21 -0.06 1.91
C LEU A 19 4.46 1.12 2.85
N ASN A 20 5.71 1.32 3.25
CA ASN A 20 6.07 2.44 4.12
C ASN A 20 5.79 3.78 3.47
N ASN A 21 6.11 3.91 2.17
CA ASN A 21 5.84 5.11 1.42
C ASN A 21 4.33 5.38 1.33
N LEU A 22 3.54 4.34 1.07
CA LEU A 22 2.09 4.46 0.99
C LEU A 22 1.46 4.81 2.33
N LYS A 23 1.97 4.25 3.42
CA LYS A 23 1.48 4.58 4.75
C LYS A 23 1.74 6.03 5.09
N ARG A 24 2.91 6.54 4.72
CA ARG A 24 3.26 7.94 4.92
C ARG A 24 2.32 8.85 4.12
N GLU A 25 2.06 8.48 2.87
CA GLU A 25 1.15 9.23 2.02
C GLU A 25 -0.27 9.21 2.60
N GLN A 26 -0.71 8.04 3.07
CA GLN A 26 -2.04 7.91 3.70
C GLN A 26 -2.16 8.83 4.90
N PHE A 27 -1.13 8.90 5.72
CA PHE A 27 -1.12 9.78 6.89
C PHE A 27 -1.27 11.24 6.47
N ASN A 28 -0.51 11.65 5.45
CA ASN A 28 -0.58 13.02 4.94
C ASN A 28 -1.97 13.34 4.38
N LEU A 29 -2.56 12.39 3.66
CA LEU A 29 -3.90 12.57 3.09
C LEU A 29 -4.95 12.70 4.19
N ARG A 30 -4.83 11.92 5.26
CA ARG A 30 -5.73 12.04 6.40
C ARG A 30 -5.62 13.41 7.07
N PHE A 31 -4.39 13.89 7.19
CA PHE A 31 -4.14 15.21 7.75
C PHE A 31 -4.78 16.29 6.88
N GLN A 32 -4.61 16.19 5.56
CA GLN A 32 -5.22 17.14 4.63
C GLN A 32 -6.74 17.12 4.71
N ALA A 33 -7.32 15.92 4.83
CA ALA A 33 -8.77 15.78 4.96
C ALA A 33 -9.28 16.44 6.24
N ALA A 34 -8.53 16.29 7.34
CA ALA A 34 -8.91 16.87 8.62
C ALA A 34 -8.87 18.40 8.60
N THR A 35 -8.00 18.98 7.76
CA THR A 35 -7.86 20.42 7.64
C THR A 35 -8.61 20.99 6.44
N ASN A 36 -9.43 20.17 5.77
CA ASN A 36 -10.18 20.54 4.57
C ASN A 36 -9.29 20.98 3.40
N GLN A 37 -8.07 20.46 3.35
CA GLN A 37 -7.12 20.78 2.27
C GLN A 37 -6.97 19.65 1.26
N LEU A 38 -7.82 18.64 1.36
CA LEU A 38 -7.76 17.49 0.47
C LEU A 38 -8.30 17.86 -0.91
N GLU A 39 -7.42 17.82 -1.92
CA GLU A 39 -7.79 18.18 -3.28
C GLU A 39 -8.34 17.00 -4.08
N LYS A 40 -7.82 15.78 -3.83
CA LYS A 40 -8.21 14.58 -4.58
C LYS A 40 -8.66 13.46 -3.65
N PRO A 41 -9.95 13.39 -3.32
CA PRO A 41 -10.46 12.32 -2.47
C PRO A 41 -10.21 10.92 -3.04
N SER A 42 -10.17 10.79 -4.37
CA SER A 42 -9.91 9.51 -5.03
C SER A 42 -8.53 8.96 -4.69
N ARG A 43 -7.55 9.82 -4.42
CA ARG A 43 -6.21 9.40 -4.05
C ARG A 43 -6.20 8.62 -2.73
N VAL A 44 -7.07 9.00 -1.81
CA VAL A 44 -7.21 8.29 -0.53
C VAL A 44 -7.58 6.83 -0.78
N LYS A 45 -8.56 6.60 -1.67
CA LYS A 45 -8.99 5.25 -2.01
C LYS A 45 -7.90 4.46 -2.71
N GLU A 46 -7.17 5.10 -3.63
CA GLU A 46 -6.07 4.46 -4.34
C GLU A 46 -4.97 4.00 -3.39
N VAL A 47 -4.55 4.88 -2.49
CA VAL A 47 -3.49 4.56 -1.53
C VAL A 47 -3.95 3.44 -0.62
N ARG A 48 -5.17 3.51 -0.11
CA ARG A 48 -5.71 2.49 0.77
C ARG A 48 -5.75 1.13 0.07
N ARG A 49 -6.18 1.10 -1.18
CA ARG A 49 -6.23 -0.14 -1.98
C ARG A 49 -4.83 -0.70 -2.19
N SER A 50 -3.87 0.14 -2.53
CA SER A 50 -2.49 -0.28 -2.75
C SER A 50 -1.88 -0.87 -1.48
N ILE A 51 -2.11 -0.25 -0.34
CA ILE A 51 -1.65 -0.76 0.95
C ILE A 51 -2.25 -2.15 1.20
N ALA A 52 -3.55 -2.31 0.96
CA ALA A 52 -4.22 -3.59 1.17
C ALA A 52 -3.64 -4.67 0.25
N GLN A 53 -3.37 -4.35 -1.00
CA GLN A 53 -2.77 -5.29 -1.95
C GLN A 53 -1.38 -5.73 -1.50
N ILE A 54 -0.55 -4.81 -1.06
CA ILE A 54 0.80 -5.13 -0.61
C ILE A 54 0.75 -6.00 0.64
N LYS A 55 -0.10 -5.66 1.61
CA LYS A 55 -0.26 -6.46 2.82
C LYS A 55 -0.71 -7.88 2.49
N THR A 56 -1.64 -8.02 1.55
CA THR A 56 -2.13 -9.33 1.12
C THR A 56 -1.00 -10.15 0.52
N LEU A 57 -0.19 -9.55 -0.36
CA LEU A 57 0.95 -10.25 -0.96
C LEU A 57 1.97 -10.67 0.08
N GLN A 58 2.28 -9.81 1.03
CA GLN A 58 3.22 -10.13 2.09
C GLN A 58 2.70 -11.28 2.95
N THR A 59 1.40 -11.26 3.26
CA THR A 59 0.76 -12.33 4.02
C THR A 59 0.80 -13.65 3.27
N GLU A 60 0.50 -13.61 1.96
CA GLU A 60 0.54 -14.81 1.12
C GLU A 60 1.95 -15.41 1.08
N ARG A 61 2.98 -14.57 0.93
CA ARG A 61 4.36 -15.04 0.90
C ARG A 61 4.77 -15.66 2.24
N THR A 62 4.40 -15.02 3.34
CA THR A 62 4.67 -15.54 4.67
C THR A 62 3.93 -16.86 4.89
N ARG A 63 2.66 -16.92 4.47
CA ARG A 63 1.85 -18.12 4.60
C ARG A 63 2.42 -19.28 3.78
N SER A 64 2.85 -18.99 2.56
CA SER A 64 3.48 -20.00 1.71
C SER A 64 4.75 -20.54 2.33
N ALA A 65 5.55 -19.67 2.94
CA ALA A 65 6.77 -20.07 3.61
C ALA A 65 6.47 -20.90 4.87
N ALA A 66 5.41 -20.56 5.58
CA ALA A 66 5.02 -21.24 6.83
C ALA A 66 4.28 -22.54 6.58
N ALA A 67 3.65 -22.67 5.43
CA ALA A 67 2.83 -23.85 5.10
C ALA A 67 3.63 -25.10 4.81
N LYS A 68 4.95 -25.01 4.77
CA LYS A 68 5.80 -26.16 4.50
C LYS A 68 6.10 -26.96 5.78
#